data_b320d89e9662ef532e8e64fbefda78a4
#
_entry.id   b320d89e9662ef532e8e64fbefda78a4
#
_cell.length_a   1.000
_cell.length_b   1.000
_cell.length_c   1.000
_cell.angle_alpha   90.00
_cell.angle_beta   90.00
_cell.angle_gamma   90.00
#
_symmetry.space_group_name_H-M   'P 1'
#
loop_
_entity.id
_entity.type
_entity.pdbx_description
1 polymer ?
#
loop_
_entity_poly.entity_id
_entity_poly.type
_entity_poly.pdbx_seq_one_letter_code
_entity_poly.pdbx_strand_id
1 'polypeptide(L)'
;NISDDEPLKREAEVVEFTRSALAFTLNKLILEYGQDLKNEQWVLEPLADLIISLSVMDTCFKRYNQLEPGRHKDEVREVFLLSIADQLEIAASKLVDILSYLDSLTGTTAMLDIFNKWLSKLNYSSDRIHLKKAVVATLFKYNKYYLD
;
A
#
# COMPACT_ATOMS: atom_id res chain seq x y z
N ASN A 1 6.16 -19.26 -15.55
CA ASN A 1 5.34 -18.83 -16.66
C ASN A 1 5.05 -17.33 -16.52
N ILE A 2 5.38 -16.58 -17.59
CA ILE A 2 5.34 -15.11 -17.56
C ILE A 2 3.91 -14.60 -17.30
N SER A 3 2.91 -15.31 -17.78
CA SER A 3 1.51 -14.90 -17.60
C SER A 3 1.04 -14.96 -16.15
N ASP A 4 1.64 -15.84 -15.35
CA ASP A 4 1.28 -15.98 -13.95
C ASP A 4 1.91 -14.87 -13.08
N ASP A 5 2.94 -14.19 -13.60
CA ASP A 5 3.65 -13.13 -12.90
C ASP A 5 3.06 -11.74 -13.16
N GLU A 6 2.18 -11.57 -14.16
CA GLU A 6 1.61 -10.27 -14.49
C GLU A 6 0.89 -9.59 -13.31
N PRO A 7 0.04 -10.28 -12.52
CA PRO A 7 -0.55 -9.64 -11.34
C PRO A 7 0.48 -9.20 -10.31
N LEU A 8 1.56 -10.00 -10.17
CA LEU A 8 2.65 -9.68 -9.26
C LEU A 8 3.44 -8.45 -9.72
N LYS A 9 3.56 -8.26 -11.02
CA LYS A 9 4.20 -7.08 -11.59
C LYS A 9 3.47 -5.81 -11.21
N ARG A 10 2.13 -5.81 -11.28
CA ARG A 10 1.32 -4.66 -10.88
C ARG A 10 1.47 -4.39 -9.38
N GLU A 11 1.46 -5.42 -8.56
CA GLU A 11 1.64 -5.29 -7.11
C GLU A 11 3.05 -4.80 -6.77
N ALA A 12 4.07 -5.23 -7.49
CA ALA A 12 5.43 -4.70 -7.34
C ALA A 12 5.48 -3.21 -7.67
N GLU A 13 4.77 -2.76 -8.70
CA GLU A 13 4.65 -1.34 -9.04
C GLU A 13 3.98 -0.55 -7.91
N VAL A 14 2.97 -1.11 -7.25
CA VAL A 14 2.31 -0.49 -6.10
C VAL A 14 3.28 -0.29 -4.94
N VAL A 15 4.07 -1.30 -4.62
CA VAL A 15 5.07 -1.22 -3.55
C VAL A 15 6.11 -0.14 -3.87
N GLU A 16 6.62 -0.13 -5.11
CA GLU A 16 7.60 0.89 -5.53
C GLU A 16 7.00 2.29 -5.55
N PHE A 17 5.76 2.44 -5.99
CA PHE A 17 5.04 3.71 -5.93
C PHE A 17 4.96 4.22 -4.49
N THR A 18 4.56 3.36 -3.56
CA THR A 18 4.42 3.73 -2.15
C THR A 18 5.77 4.12 -1.55
N ARG A 19 6.83 3.37 -1.88
CA ARG A 19 8.19 3.69 -1.43
C ARG A 19 8.66 5.05 -1.96
N SER A 20 8.44 5.32 -3.23
CA SER A 20 8.82 6.57 -3.87
C SER A 20 8.03 7.76 -3.31
N ALA A 21 6.73 7.58 -3.08
CA ALA A 21 5.88 8.62 -2.51
C ALA A 21 6.27 8.92 -1.06
N LEU A 22 6.62 7.91 -0.29
CA LEU A 22 7.13 8.09 1.07
C LEU A 22 8.45 8.86 1.06
N ALA A 23 9.38 8.50 0.18
CA ALA A 23 10.68 9.19 0.06
C ALA A 23 10.49 10.66 -0.32
N PHE A 24 9.59 10.93 -1.28
CA PHE A 24 9.27 12.30 -1.68
C PHE A 24 8.72 13.11 -0.49
N THR A 25 7.77 12.52 0.25
CA THR A 25 7.14 13.18 1.39
C THR A 25 8.15 13.44 2.51
N LEU A 26 8.98 12.45 2.83
CA LEU A 26 10.05 12.61 3.83
C LEU A 26 11.01 13.74 3.45
N ASN A 27 11.39 13.82 2.18
CA ASN A 27 12.27 14.87 1.71
C ASN A 27 11.64 16.25 1.91
N LYS A 28 10.36 16.39 1.60
CA LYS A 28 9.62 17.65 1.81
C LYS A 28 9.52 18.02 3.28
N LEU A 29 9.27 17.03 4.15
CA LEU A 29 9.21 17.24 5.59
C LEU A 29 10.55 17.69 6.16
N ILE A 30 11.64 17.06 5.72
CA ILE A 30 12.99 17.41 6.16
C ILE A 30 13.34 18.82 5.71
N LEU A 31 12.99 19.21 4.48
CA LEU A 31 13.23 20.56 3.98
C LEU A 31 12.45 21.61 4.77
N GLU A 32 11.23 21.28 5.19
CA GLU A 32 10.38 22.24 5.93
C GLU A 32 10.78 22.34 7.40
N TYR A 33 11.01 21.22 8.07
CA TYR A 33 11.19 21.19 9.52
C TYR A 33 12.62 20.93 9.99
N GLY A 34 13.45 20.29 9.16
CA GLY A 34 14.80 19.93 9.56
C GLY A 34 14.79 19.08 10.82
N GLN A 35 15.62 19.48 11.81
CA GLN A 35 15.72 18.79 13.09
C GLN A 35 14.44 18.93 13.96
N ASP A 36 13.62 19.93 13.69
CA ASP A 36 12.39 20.15 14.44
C ASP A 36 11.28 19.16 14.08
N LEU A 37 11.49 18.35 13.04
CA LEU A 37 10.51 17.33 12.62
C LEU A 37 10.13 16.40 13.77
N LYS A 38 11.08 16.06 14.63
CA LYS A 38 10.85 15.20 15.80
C LYS A 38 9.81 15.76 16.77
N ASN A 39 9.54 17.06 16.72
CA ASN A 39 8.58 17.74 17.59
C ASN A 39 7.19 17.90 16.95
N GLU A 40 7.06 17.49 15.68
CA GLU A 40 5.82 17.65 14.91
C GLU A 40 4.94 16.39 15.02
N GLN A 41 4.25 16.25 16.14
CA GLN A 41 3.45 15.06 16.44
C GLN A 41 2.36 14.79 15.38
N TRP A 42 1.80 15.84 14.82
CA TRP A 42 0.73 15.71 13.81
C TRP A 42 1.19 14.95 12.57
N VAL A 43 2.49 14.98 12.25
CA VAL A 43 3.03 14.31 11.07
C VAL A 43 3.69 12.98 11.42
N LEU A 44 4.21 12.85 12.65
CA LEU A 44 4.92 11.63 13.05
C LEU A 44 3.99 10.42 13.11
N GLU A 45 2.75 10.61 13.53
CA GLU A 45 1.77 9.53 13.60
C GLU A 45 1.39 9.00 12.21
N PRO A 46 0.90 9.84 11.25
CA PRO A 46 0.61 9.34 9.92
C PRO A 46 1.87 8.84 9.18
N LEU A 47 3.04 9.40 9.47
CA LEU A 47 4.31 8.93 8.90
C LEU A 47 4.63 7.52 9.38
N ALA A 48 4.44 7.24 10.67
CA ALA A 48 4.61 5.90 11.22
C ALA A 48 3.64 4.91 10.56
N ASP A 49 2.39 5.30 10.37
CA ASP A 49 1.38 4.48 9.69
C ASP A 49 1.79 4.16 8.25
N LEU A 50 2.37 5.15 7.55
CA LEU A 50 2.90 4.96 6.20
C LEU A 50 4.01 3.93 6.15
N ILE A 51 4.95 4.04 7.09
CA ILE A 51 6.08 3.11 7.19
C ILE A 51 5.57 1.70 7.47
N ILE A 52 4.58 1.57 8.36
CA ILE A 52 3.96 0.28 8.67
C ILE A 52 3.27 -0.29 7.43
N SER A 53 2.48 0.53 6.72
CA SER A 53 1.80 0.08 5.49
C SER A 53 2.79 -0.42 4.43
N LEU A 54 3.88 0.33 4.22
CA LEU A 54 4.92 -0.08 3.27
C LEU A 54 5.59 -1.38 3.73
N SER A 55 5.88 -1.52 5.02
CA SER A 55 6.48 -2.73 5.58
C SER A 55 5.57 -3.94 5.41
N VAL A 56 4.27 -3.76 5.62
CA VAL A 56 3.28 -4.83 5.42
C VAL A 56 3.25 -5.26 3.96
N MET A 57 3.17 -4.30 3.03
CA MET A 57 3.19 -4.61 1.58
C MET A 57 4.44 -5.39 1.19
N ASP A 58 5.60 -4.92 1.62
CA ASP A 58 6.89 -5.51 1.28
C ASP A 58 6.99 -6.94 1.84
N THR A 59 6.59 -7.12 3.09
CA THR A 59 6.59 -8.44 3.74
C THR A 59 5.63 -9.41 3.06
N CYS A 60 4.42 -8.97 2.77
CA CYS A 60 3.43 -9.78 2.06
C CYS A 60 3.93 -10.19 0.68
N PHE A 61 4.54 -9.25 -0.04
CA PHE A 61 5.08 -9.50 -1.36
C PHE A 61 6.19 -10.56 -1.32
N LYS A 62 7.13 -10.40 -0.39
CA LYS A 62 8.24 -11.35 -0.21
C LYS A 62 7.74 -12.74 0.19
N ARG A 63 6.81 -12.79 1.13
CA ARG A 63 6.25 -14.07 1.58
C ARG A 63 5.52 -14.80 0.47
N TYR A 64 4.71 -14.08 -0.29
CA TYR A 64 3.99 -14.67 -1.41
C TYR A 64 4.96 -15.24 -2.44
N ASN A 65 6.04 -14.52 -2.76
CA ASN A 65 7.03 -14.95 -3.73
C ASN A 65 7.83 -16.17 -3.25
N GLN A 66 7.93 -16.39 -1.94
CA GLN A 66 8.63 -17.54 -1.36
C GLN A 66 7.78 -18.79 -1.34
N LEU A 67 6.48 -18.70 -1.56
CA LEU A 67 5.61 -19.87 -1.58
C LEU A 67 5.89 -20.71 -2.82
N GLU A 68 5.90 -22.01 -2.62
CA GLU A 68 6.01 -22.98 -3.70
C GLU A 68 4.78 -22.87 -4.62
N PRO A 69 4.97 -22.90 -5.95
CA PRO A 69 3.83 -22.94 -6.87
C PRO A 69 2.92 -24.12 -6.55
N GLY A 70 1.61 -23.89 -6.57
CA GLY A 70 0.64 -24.93 -6.31
C GLY A 70 -0.64 -24.36 -5.72
N ARG A 71 -1.50 -25.27 -5.28
CA ARG A 71 -2.84 -24.97 -4.79
C ARG A 71 -2.83 -23.98 -3.62
N HIS A 72 -1.92 -24.15 -2.67
CA HIS A 72 -1.85 -23.29 -1.49
C HIS A 72 -1.53 -21.86 -1.90
N LYS A 73 -0.55 -21.67 -2.78
CA LYS A 73 -0.19 -20.34 -3.31
C LYS A 73 -1.37 -19.71 -4.04
N ASP A 74 -2.08 -20.48 -4.84
CA ASP A 74 -3.26 -20.00 -5.57
C ASP A 74 -4.37 -19.57 -4.60
N GLU A 75 -4.59 -20.32 -3.53
CA GLU A 75 -5.62 -20.02 -2.53
C GLU A 75 -5.33 -18.75 -1.73
N VAL A 76 -4.07 -18.46 -1.43
CA VAL A 76 -3.71 -17.25 -0.68
C VAL A 76 -3.50 -16.02 -1.58
N ARG A 77 -3.55 -16.19 -2.89
CA ARG A 77 -3.35 -15.10 -3.84
C ARG A 77 -4.34 -13.96 -3.64
N GLU A 78 -5.60 -14.28 -3.45
CA GLU A 78 -6.65 -13.28 -3.23
C GLU A 78 -6.42 -12.52 -1.93
N VAL A 79 -5.96 -13.20 -0.87
CA VAL A 79 -5.58 -12.56 0.40
C VAL A 79 -4.43 -11.59 0.18
N PHE A 80 -3.43 -11.99 -0.58
CA PHE A 80 -2.28 -11.13 -0.92
C PHE A 80 -2.73 -9.90 -1.70
N LEU A 81 -3.53 -10.08 -2.75
CA LEU A 81 -4.01 -8.96 -3.58
C LEU A 81 -4.87 -7.99 -2.77
N LEU A 82 -5.75 -8.52 -1.90
CA LEU A 82 -6.58 -7.69 -1.04
C LEU A 82 -5.72 -6.90 -0.05
N SER A 83 -4.71 -7.53 0.53
CA SER A 83 -3.80 -6.89 1.48
C SER A 83 -3.06 -5.72 0.82
N ILE A 84 -2.54 -5.92 -0.40
CA ILE A 84 -1.86 -4.84 -1.14
C ILE A 84 -2.83 -3.69 -1.42
N ALA A 85 -4.04 -3.99 -1.88
CA ALA A 85 -5.05 -2.97 -2.18
C ALA A 85 -5.43 -2.16 -0.94
N ASP A 86 -5.65 -2.83 0.19
CA ASP A 86 -6.01 -2.17 1.44
C ASP A 86 -4.86 -1.29 1.96
N GLN A 87 -3.63 -1.78 1.89
CA GLN A 87 -2.47 -1.00 2.34
C GLN A 87 -2.22 0.20 1.45
N LEU A 88 -2.42 0.08 0.14
CA LEU A 88 -2.30 1.23 -0.77
C LEU A 88 -3.32 2.32 -0.40
N GLU A 89 -4.56 1.94 -0.09
CA GLU A 89 -5.59 2.91 0.30
C GLU A 89 -5.21 3.62 1.60
N ILE A 90 -4.73 2.89 2.60
CA ILE A 90 -4.26 3.47 3.86
C ILE A 90 -3.11 4.42 3.60
N ALA A 91 -2.10 3.98 2.85
CA ALA A 91 -0.92 4.79 2.53
C ALA A 91 -1.31 6.06 1.77
N ALA A 92 -2.16 5.95 0.75
CA ALA A 92 -2.61 7.09 -0.04
C ALA A 92 -3.34 8.11 0.83
N SER A 93 -4.20 7.65 1.74
CA SER A 93 -4.93 8.53 2.66
C SER A 93 -3.96 9.31 3.56
N LYS A 94 -2.96 8.64 4.12
CA LYS A 94 -1.97 9.29 5.00
C LYS A 94 -1.09 10.27 4.22
N LEU A 95 -0.71 9.93 3.00
CA LEU A 95 0.07 10.82 2.13
C LEU A 95 -0.73 12.08 1.78
N VAL A 96 -2.00 11.93 1.44
CA VAL A 96 -2.88 13.08 1.16
C VAL A 96 -2.95 14.00 2.37
N ASP A 97 -3.12 13.45 3.57
CA ASP A 97 -3.20 14.24 4.80
C ASP A 97 -1.92 15.06 5.01
N ILE A 98 -0.76 14.44 4.88
CA ILE A 98 0.53 15.11 5.09
C ILE A 98 0.77 16.17 4.01
N LEU A 99 0.59 15.81 2.75
CA LEU A 99 0.88 16.72 1.63
C LEU A 99 -0.09 17.89 1.58
N SER A 100 -1.37 17.66 1.92
CA SER A 100 -2.36 18.75 2.00
C SER A 100 -1.99 19.76 3.08
N TYR A 101 -1.52 19.28 4.22
CA TYR A 101 -1.08 20.18 5.29
C TYR A 101 0.16 20.97 4.88
N LEU A 102 1.16 20.31 4.30
CA LEU A 102 2.36 21.00 3.82
C LEU A 102 2.02 22.08 2.78
N ASP A 103 1.13 21.77 1.85
CA ASP A 103 0.66 22.73 0.86
C ASP A 103 -0.05 23.92 1.51
N SER A 104 -0.82 23.67 2.59
CA SER A 104 -1.55 24.74 3.28
C SER A 104 -0.62 25.76 3.92
N LEU A 105 0.60 25.37 4.29
CA LEU A 105 1.58 26.27 4.88
C LEU A 105 2.04 27.35 3.91
N THR A 106 2.00 27.09 2.62
CA THR A 106 2.44 28.01 1.57
C THR A 106 1.27 28.50 0.69
N GLY A 107 0.04 28.08 1.01
CA GLY A 107 -1.16 28.49 0.26
C GLY A 107 -1.23 27.91 -1.15
N THR A 108 -0.66 26.74 -1.36
CA THR A 108 -0.61 26.08 -2.67
C THR A 108 -1.25 24.69 -2.60
N THR A 109 -1.44 24.06 -3.76
CA THR A 109 -1.85 22.66 -3.90
C THR A 109 -0.82 21.84 -4.68
N ALA A 110 0.39 22.38 -4.85
CA ALA A 110 1.38 21.84 -5.78
C ALA A 110 1.80 20.41 -5.44
N MET A 111 2.08 20.11 -4.17
CA MET A 111 2.53 18.77 -3.77
C MET A 111 1.42 17.73 -3.90
N LEU A 112 0.21 18.11 -3.49
CA LEU A 112 -0.96 17.25 -3.61
C LEU A 112 -1.28 16.98 -5.09
N ASP A 113 -1.18 17.97 -5.95
CA ASP A 113 -1.41 17.81 -7.38
C ASP A 113 -0.41 16.84 -8.01
N ILE A 114 0.86 16.94 -7.63
CA ILE A 114 1.91 16.01 -8.09
C ILE A 114 1.58 14.59 -7.65
N PHE A 115 1.22 14.40 -6.40
CA PHE A 115 0.88 13.08 -5.85
C PHE A 115 -0.34 12.49 -6.57
N ASN A 116 -1.39 13.28 -6.75
CA ASN A 116 -2.60 12.83 -7.42
C ASN A 116 -2.32 12.43 -8.88
N LYS A 117 -1.43 13.15 -9.55
CA LYS A 117 -1.01 12.81 -10.91
C LYS A 117 -0.28 11.48 -10.95
N TRP A 118 0.63 11.24 -10.00
CA TRP A 118 1.35 9.96 -9.90
C TRP A 118 0.39 8.81 -9.60
N LEU A 119 -0.55 9.04 -8.69
CA LEU A 119 -1.54 8.02 -8.32
C LEU A 119 -2.42 7.66 -9.52
N SER A 120 -2.82 8.65 -10.32
CA SER A 120 -3.58 8.43 -11.56
C SER A 120 -2.79 7.62 -12.58
N LYS A 121 -1.48 7.89 -12.70
CA LYS A 121 -0.61 7.14 -13.60
C LYS A 121 -0.43 5.69 -13.16
N LEU A 122 -0.37 5.46 -11.86
CA LEU A 122 -0.29 4.09 -11.32
C LEU A 122 -1.51 3.29 -11.75
N ASN A 123 -2.68 3.91 -11.73
CA ASN A 123 -3.95 3.32 -12.20
C ASN A 123 -4.15 1.91 -11.65
N TYR A 124 -3.86 1.70 -10.38
CA TYR A 124 -4.07 0.42 -9.73
C TYR A 124 -5.50 0.36 -9.20
N SER A 125 -6.24 -0.61 -9.65
CA SER A 125 -7.55 -0.91 -9.12
C SER A 125 -7.68 -2.41 -8.95
N SER A 126 -8.34 -2.81 -7.88
CA SER A 126 -8.69 -4.19 -7.65
C SER A 126 -10.17 -4.26 -7.28
N ASP A 127 -10.82 -5.33 -7.71
CA ASP A 127 -12.20 -5.57 -7.31
C ASP A 127 -12.19 -6.11 -5.87
N ARG A 128 -12.24 -5.20 -4.92
CA ARG A 128 -12.17 -5.52 -3.49
C ARG A 128 -13.34 -6.38 -3.03
N ILE A 129 -14.52 -6.14 -3.60
CA ILE A 129 -15.70 -6.92 -3.25
C ILE A 129 -15.49 -8.37 -3.69
N HIS A 130 -15.01 -8.57 -4.91
CA HIS A 130 -14.69 -9.89 -5.42
C HIS A 130 -13.60 -10.57 -4.59
N LEU A 131 -12.51 -9.84 -4.28
CA LEU A 131 -11.43 -10.36 -3.46
C LEU A 131 -11.90 -10.74 -2.06
N LYS A 132 -12.72 -9.90 -1.43
CA LYS A 132 -13.28 -10.19 -0.10
C LYS A 132 -14.16 -11.44 -0.14
N LYS A 133 -14.98 -11.59 -1.17
CA LYS A 133 -15.79 -12.79 -1.35
C LYS A 133 -14.93 -14.04 -1.51
N ALA A 134 -13.85 -13.94 -2.30
CA ALA A 134 -12.94 -15.06 -2.49
C ALA A 134 -12.23 -15.44 -1.20
N VAL A 135 -11.80 -14.46 -0.39
CA VAL A 135 -11.18 -14.70 0.92
C VAL A 135 -12.16 -15.38 1.86
N VAL A 136 -13.41 -14.89 1.92
CA VAL A 136 -14.44 -15.49 2.77
C VAL A 136 -14.72 -16.93 2.35
N ALA A 137 -14.83 -17.18 1.05
CA ALA A 137 -15.05 -18.55 0.54
C ALA A 137 -13.91 -19.47 0.92
N THR A 138 -12.66 -19.02 0.84
CA THR A 138 -11.49 -19.79 1.23
C THR A 138 -11.50 -20.09 2.73
N LEU A 139 -11.76 -19.09 3.56
CA LEU A 139 -11.86 -19.26 5.01
C LEU A 139 -12.96 -20.22 5.39
N PHE A 140 -14.12 -20.13 4.73
CA PHE A 140 -15.25 -21.02 4.98
C PHE A 140 -14.90 -22.45 4.62
N LYS A 141 -14.20 -22.65 3.51
CA LYS A 141 -13.73 -23.97 3.07
C LYS A 141 -12.79 -24.59 4.11
N TYR A 142 -11.80 -23.84 4.61
CA TYR A 142 -10.88 -24.32 5.63
C TYR A 142 -11.58 -24.60 6.95
N ASN A 143 -12.50 -23.75 7.36
CA ASN A 143 -13.26 -23.93 8.59
C ASN A 143 -14.09 -25.22 8.52
N LYS A 144 -14.77 -25.44 7.39
CA LYS A 144 -15.51 -26.68 7.16
C LYS A 144 -14.61 -27.90 7.20
N TYR A 145 -13.41 -27.79 6.65
CA TYR A 145 -12.44 -28.88 6.64
C TYR A 145 -11.99 -29.26 8.05
N TYR A 146 -11.80 -28.28 8.92
CA TYR A 146 -11.38 -28.51 10.30
C TYR A 146 -12.52 -29.01 11.19
N LEU A 147 -13.75 -28.76 10.84
CA LEU A 147 -14.91 -29.20 11.61
C LEU A 147 -15.34 -30.62 11.26
N ASP A 148 -14.94 -31.14 10.13
CA ASP A 148 -15.19 -32.50 9.72
C ASP A 148 -14.12 -33.43 10.24
#